data_eb4e417a9ba491880a33faeb03d3455f
#
_entry.id   eb4e417a9ba491880a33faeb03d3455f
#
_cell.length_a   1.000
_cell.length_b   1.000
_cell.length_c   1.000
_cell.angle_alpha   90.00
_cell.angle_beta   90.00
_cell.angle_gamma   90.00
#
_symmetry.space_group_name_H-M   'P 1'
#
loop_
_entity.id
_entity.type
_entity.pdbx_description
1 polymer ?
#
loop_
_entity_poly.entity_id
_entity_poly.type
_entity_poly.pdbx_seq_one_letter_code
_entity_poly.pdbx_strand_id
1 'polypeptide(L)'
;MRELAFCEYCMNENEYKVHEVNKTSILKDEEISYMAKEGICNNCGNEIFVSDICDYNLKASYEEYRKKHNIIRIIELQRIVIKYSINEEALSLLLGGEKGTISRYLDGDMIINSNSDILKKIYENPNYYSIVLQTNKERIEPTDYNKSRQTLKGILDKDITEEKIDAVIKYLLIRCEDFTPLTLQKLLYYVQAFHYMFTDNFIFKEECEASMEGPVYTSVYERYKKFGYEEINKDILANDKLTLEDVERNIVEGVIKFYSCYSGKILEQMTRNEAPWMLTRTNIINENKIKNENHNKVIEKISIAEYFKGIKEKYNMINLLDIQKYSIDLFDKISM
;
A
#
# COMPACT_ATOMS: atom_id res chain seq x y z
N MET A 1 36.37 -21.12 19.38
CA MET A 1 37.61 -20.31 19.39
C MET A 1 37.58 -19.50 20.67
N ARG A 2 38.70 -19.35 21.37
CA ARG A 2 38.78 -18.47 22.54
C ARG A 2 38.91 -17.03 22.00
N GLU A 3 38.07 -16.15 22.46
CA GLU A 3 38.12 -14.75 22.06
C GLU A 3 39.19 -14.05 22.91
N LEU A 4 40.21 -13.51 22.23
CA LEU A 4 41.35 -12.79 22.86
C LEU A 4 41.25 -11.30 22.45
N ALA A 5 41.54 -10.42 23.42
CA ALA A 5 41.71 -9.02 23.16
C ALA A 5 42.80 -8.40 24.04
N PHE A 6 43.41 -7.32 23.60
CA PHE A 6 44.47 -6.65 24.35
C PHE A 6 43.87 -5.90 25.54
N CYS A 7 44.34 -6.24 26.73
CA CYS A 7 43.97 -5.56 27.96
C CYS A 7 45.03 -4.51 28.33
N GLU A 8 44.66 -3.23 28.34
CA GLU A 8 45.57 -2.13 28.67
C GLU A 8 46.05 -2.18 30.09
N TYR A 9 45.26 -2.75 31.05
CA TYR A 9 45.65 -2.91 32.45
C TYR A 9 46.65 -4.05 32.66
N CYS A 10 46.49 -5.11 31.93
CA CYS A 10 47.40 -6.29 31.97
C CYS A 10 48.60 -6.13 31.05
N MET A 11 48.57 -5.18 30.11
CA MET A 11 49.54 -4.95 29.04
C MET A 11 49.80 -6.24 28.23
N ASN A 12 48.75 -7.07 28.01
CA ASN A 12 48.84 -8.35 27.31
C ASN A 12 47.47 -8.74 26.70
N GLU A 13 47.50 -9.65 25.72
CA GLU A 13 46.30 -10.30 25.19
C GLU A 13 45.73 -11.28 26.23
N ASN A 14 44.45 -11.14 26.54
CA ASN A 14 43.75 -11.96 27.49
C ASN A 14 42.40 -12.43 26.97
N GLU A 15 41.95 -13.57 27.47
CA GLU A 15 40.55 -13.96 27.27
C GLU A 15 39.62 -12.97 27.99
N TYR A 16 38.46 -12.74 27.40
CA TYR A 16 37.44 -11.87 27.98
C TYR A 16 36.07 -12.56 28.00
N LYS A 17 35.17 -12.03 28.82
CA LYS A 17 33.77 -12.39 28.85
C LYS A 17 32.94 -11.21 28.45
N VAL A 18 31.85 -11.46 27.68
CA VAL A 18 30.90 -10.44 27.27
C VAL A 18 29.76 -10.40 28.28
N HIS A 19 29.46 -9.19 28.78
CA HIS A 19 28.33 -8.93 29.66
C HIS A 19 27.37 -7.96 28.96
N GLU A 20 26.07 -8.13 29.18
CA GLU A 20 25.05 -7.19 28.74
C GLU A 20 24.76 -6.20 29.87
N VAL A 21 24.80 -4.91 29.54
CA VAL A 21 24.61 -3.81 30.48
C VAL A 21 23.73 -2.72 29.85
N ASN A 22 23.00 -2.01 30.70
CA ASN A 22 22.29 -0.80 30.23
C ASN A 22 23.29 0.36 30.15
N LYS A 23 23.44 0.95 28.94
CA LYS A 23 24.22 2.16 28.72
C LYS A 23 23.33 3.26 28.14
N THR A 24 23.78 4.48 28.35
CA THR A 24 23.14 5.69 27.76
C THR A 24 24.19 6.41 26.92
N SER A 25 23.79 6.80 25.71
CA SER A 25 24.62 7.64 24.82
C SER A 25 23.82 8.85 24.35
N ILE A 26 24.53 9.90 23.98
CA ILE A 26 23.92 11.09 23.39
C ILE A 26 23.95 10.94 21.85
N LEU A 27 22.77 10.90 21.24
CA LEU A 27 22.60 10.86 19.79
C LEU A 27 21.75 12.07 19.35
N LYS A 28 22.30 12.92 18.50
CA LYS A 28 21.61 14.14 18.02
C LYS A 28 21.00 14.97 19.15
N ASP A 29 21.81 15.22 20.17
CA ASP A 29 21.46 16.00 21.37
C ASP A 29 20.40 15.37 22.28
N GLU A 30 20.10 14.08 22.11
CA GLU A 30 19.18 13.33 22.96
C GLU A 30 19.85 12.15 23.67
N GLU A 31 19.45 11.93 24.89
CA GLU A 31 19.80 10.72 25.65
C GLU A 31 19.04 9.51 25.17
N ILE A 32 19.79 8.47 24.78
CA ILE A 32 19.27 7.17 24.32
C ILE A 32 19.84 6.08 25.21
N SER A 33 18.94 5.39 25.92
CA SER A 33 19.28 4.21 26.72
C SER A 33 19.12 2.94 25.88
N TYR A 34 20.11 2.06 25.94
CA TYR A 34 20.12 0.84 25.14
C TYR A 34 20.86 -0.30 25.83
N MET A 35 20.57 -1.54 25.46
CA MET A 35 21.30 -2.71 25.90
C MET A 35 22.63 -2.77 25.16
N ALA A 36 23.70 -2.52 25.89
CA ALA A 36 25.07 -2.56 25.40
C ALA A 36 25.75 -3.86 25.81
N LYS A 37 26.88 -4.14 25.17
CA LYS A 37 27.81 -5.21 25.58
C LYS A 37 29.11 -4.60 26.09
N GLU A 38 29.72 -5.28 27.07
CA GLU A 38 31.04 -4.96 27.61
C GLU A 38 31.90 -6.20 27.60
N GLY A 39 33.15 -6.06 27.14
CA GLY A 39 34.15 -7.08 27.26
C GLY A 39 34.91 -6.94 28.58
N ILE A 40 34.87 -7.92 29.46
CA ILE A 40 35.55 -7.91 30.76
C ILE A 40 36.72 -8.90 30.74
N CYS A 41 37.92 -8.38 31.01
CA CYS A 41 39.15 -9.17 31.06
C CYS A 41 39.05 -10.29 32.14
N ASN A 42 39.27 -11.53 31.76
CA ASN A 42 39.24 -12.64 32.68
C ASN A 42 40.37 -12.61 33.75
N ASN A 43 41.47 -11.88 33.47
CA ASN A 43 42.62 -11.81 34.35
C ASN A 43 42.51 -10.69 35.43
N CYS A 44 42.09 -9.49 35.05
CA CYS A 44 42.04 -8.34 35.99
C CYS A 44 40.64 -7.83 36.28
N GLY A 45 39.61 -8.29 35.57
CA GLY A 45 38.22 -7.85 35.75
C GLY A 45 37.88 -6.45 35.21
N ASN A 46 38.81 -5.78 34.53
CA ASN A 46 38.57 -4.48 33.95
C ASN A 46 37.94 -4.61 32.56
N GLU A 47 37.17 -3.59 32.11
CA GLU A 47 36.66 -3.49 30.75
C GLU A 47 37.82 -3.41 29.77
N ILE A 48 37.70 -4.11 28.65
CA ILE A 48 38.67 -4.08 27.55
C ILE A 48 38.01 -3.69 26.24
N PHE A 49 38.76 -3.00 25.42
CA PHE A 49 38.30 -2.59 24.12
C PHE A 49 38.21 -3.80 23.16
N VAL A 50 37.02 -3.99 22.57
CA VAL A 50 36.76 -4.97 21.51
C VAL A 50 35.99 -4.29 20.39
N SER A 51 36.57 -4.21 19.18
CA SER A 51 35.98 -3.51 18.04
C SER A 51 34.55 -3.98 17.74
N ASP A 52 34.33 -5.30 17.70
CA ASP A 52 33.03 -5.88 17.41
C ASP A 52 31.96 -5.51 18.45
N ILE A 53 32.36 -5.37 19.72
CA ILE A 53 31.48 -4.92 20.81
C ILE A 53 31.14 -3.42 20.61
N CYS A 54 32.10 -2.60 20.24
CA CYS A 54 31.87 -1.18 19.97
C CYS A 54 30.91 -1.01 18.78
N ASP A 55 31.12 -1.74 17.70
CA ASP A 55 30.22 -1.71 16.53
C ASP A 55 28.82 -2.19 16.85
N TYR A 56 28.70 -3.25 17.67
CA TYR A 56 27.41 -3.71 18.20
C TYR A 56 26.71 -2.62 19.01
N ASN A 57 27.42 -1.97 19.93
CA ASN A 57 26.88 -0.95 20.80
C ASN A 57 26.41 0.29 20.01
N LEU A 58 27.17 0.69 19.01
CA LEU A 58 26.80 1.78 18.11
C LEU A 58 25.50 1.45 17.35
N LYS A 59 25.43 0.26 16.77
CA LYS A 59 24.21 -0.21 16.08
C LYS A 59 23.00 -0.30 17.02
N ALA A 60 23.20 -0.81 18.24
CA ALA A 60 22.14 -0.92 19.24
C ALA A 60 21.60 0.46 19.66
N SER A 61 22.47 1.46 19.88
CA SER A 61 22.05 2.81 20.20
C SER A 61 21.26 3.48 19.06
N TYR A 62 21.65 3.27 17.81
CA TYR A 62 20.92 3.77 16.64
C TYR A 62 19.55 3.09 16.47
N GLU A 63 19.43 1.79 16.77
CA GLU A 63 18.14 1.09 16.73
C GLU A 63 17.15 1.63 17.77
N GLU A 64 17.61 1.92 19.00
CA GLU A 64 16.74 2.53 20.00
C GLU A 64 16.34 3.97 19.63
N TYR A 65 17.25 4.74 19.01
CA TYR A 65 16.92 6.05 18.46
C TYR A 65 15.84 5.93 17.38
N ARG A 66 15.96 4.97 16.46
CA ARG A 66 14.95 4.73 15.41
C ARG A 66 13.58 4.38 15.99
N LYS A 67 13.54 3.55 17.03
CA LYS A 67 12.29 3.21 17.73
C LYS A 67 11.64 4.46 18.37
N LYS A 68 12.44 5.24 19.10
CA LYS A 68 11.98 6.46 19.78
C LYS A 68 11.38 7.49 18.82
N HIS A 69 11.98 7.65 17.65
CA HIS A 69 11.56 8.63 16.63
C HIS A 69 10.67 8.04 15.54
N ASN A 70 10.18 6.82 15.74
CA ASN A 70 9.35 6.16 14.74
C ASN A 70 9.99 6.14 13.33
N ILE A 71 11.29 5.92 13.23
CA ILE A 71 12.03 5.75 11.99
C ILE A 71 12.05 4.25 11.65
N ILE A 72 11.94 3.92 10.37
CA ILE A 72 12.01 2.51 9.93
C ILE A 72 13.31 1.85 10.40
N ARG A 73 13.19 0.64 10.94
CA ARG A 73 14.34 -0.13 11.44
C ARG A 73 15.04 -0.87 10.31
N ILE A 74 16.33 -1.18 10.51
CA ILE A 74 17.13 -1.91 9.51
C ILE A 74 16.47 -3.25 9.17
N ILE A 75 15.95 -3.99 10.14
CA ILE A 75 15.29 -5.28 9.91
C ILE A 75 14.03 -5.15 9.05
N GLU A 76 13.29 -4.06 9.18
CA GLU A 76 12.11 -3.78 8.34
C GLU A 76 12.51 -3.44 6.91
N LEU A 77 13.59 -2.67 6.74
CA LEU A 77 14.15 -2.37 5.44
C LEU A 77 14.68 -3.64 4.72
N GLN A 78 15.39 -4.53 5.42
CA GLN A 78 15.80 -5.83 4.89
C GLN A 78 14.60 -6.67 4.44
N ARG A 79 13.53 -6.65 5.24
CA ARG A 79 12.29 -7.36 4.90
C ARG A 79 11.62 -6.81 3.64
N ILE A 80 11.70 -5.50 3.37
CA ILE A 80 11.19 -4.91 2.10
C ILE A 80 11.92 -5.53 0.91
N VAL A 81 13.25 -5.55 0.95
CA VAL A 81 14.11 -6.10 -0.11
C VAL A 81 13.74 -7.57 -0.41
N ILE A 82 13.58 -8.37 0.65
CA ILE A 82 13.21 -9.79 0.54
C ILE A 82 11.75 -9.94 0.09
N LYS A 83 10.81 -9.24 0.74
CA LYS A 83 9.37 -9.34 0.51
C LYS A 83 8.99 -9.09 -0.95
N TYR A 84 9.62 -8.11 -1.57
CA TYR A 84 9.30 -7.71 -2.94
C TYR A 84 10.33 -8.20 -3.98
N SER A 85 11.31 -8.98 -3.57
CA SER A 85 12.41 -9.47 -4.44
C SER A 85 13.05 -8.35 -5.27
N ILE A 86 13.24 -7.19 -4.65
CA ILE A 86 13.87 -6.02 -5.26
C ILE A 86 15.29 -5.86 -4.72
N ASN A 87 16.25 -5.51 -5.56
CA ASN A 87 17.60 -5.23 -5.08
C ASN A 87 17.69 -3.81 -4.48
N GLU A 88 18.74 -3.58 -3.71
CA GLU A 88 18.95 -2.32 -2.97
C GLU A 88 19.13 -1.12 -3.89
N GLU A 89 19.80 -1.32 -5.03
CA GLU A 89 20.01 -0.28 -6.03
C GLU A 89 18.67 0.14 -6.67
N ALA A 90 17.87 -0.83 -7.11
CA ALA A 90 16.58 -0.56 -7.69
C ALA A 90 15.63 0.11 -6.66
N LEU A 91 15.63 -0.34 -5.42
CA LEU A 91 14.83 0.29 -4.36
C LEU A 91 15.27 1.73 -4.11
N SER A 92 16.58 2.02 -4.13
CA SER A 92 17.13 3.38 -4.02
C SER A 92 16.57 4.29 -5.13
N LEU A 93 16.61 3.81 -6.38
CA LEU A 93 16.15 4.56 -7.56
C LEU A 93 14.62 4.76 -7.54
N LEU A 94 13.85 3.77 -7.08
CA LEU A 94 12.39 3.91 -6.92
C LEU A 94 12.00 5.01 -5.94
N LEU A 95 12.81 5.22 -4.89
CA LEU A 95 12.62 6.31 -3.93
C LEU A 95 13.12 7.67 -4.42
N GLY A 96 13.69 7.73 -5.63
CA GLY A 96 14.30 8.95 -6.17
C GLY A 96 15.67 9.28 -5.57
N GLY A 97 16.28 8.33 -4.86
CA GLY A 97 17.62 8.45 -4.30
C GLY A 97 18.73 8.07 -5.30
N GLU A 98 19.98 8.24 -4.87
CA GLU A 98 21.14 7.76 -5.60
C GLU A 98 21.34 6.25 -5.42
N LYS A 99 22.03 5.61 -6.38
CA LYS A 99 22.50 4.23 -6.24
C LYS A 99 23.29 4.08 -4.93
N GLY A 100 23.00 3.00 -4.18
CA GLY A 100 23.64 2.76 -2.90
C GLY A 100 23.01 3.46 -1.68
N THR A 101 21.96 4.27 -1.84
CA THR A 101 21.28 4.90 -0.69
C THR A 101 20.73 3.86 0.27
N ILE A 102 20.07 2.83 -0.23
CA ILE A 102 19.51 1.75 0.61
C ILE A 102 20.63 0.90 1.24
N SER A 103 21.71 0.60 0.49
CA SER A 103 22.85 -0.14 1.04
C SER A 103 23.46 0.59 2.24
N ARG A 104 23.70 1.91 2.12
CA ARG A 104 24.18 2.72 3.26
C ARG A 104 23.23 2.68 4.46
N TYR A 105 21.93 2.71 4.23
CA TYR A 105 20.93 2.58 5.32
C TYR A 105 21.01 1.20 5.99
N LEU A 106 21.24 0.14 5.20
CA LEU A 106 21.40 -1.23 5.72
C LEU A 106 22.73 -1.39 6.49
N ASP A 107 23.77 -0.66 6.09
CA ASP A 107 25.05 -0.62 6.79
C ASP A 107 25.01 0.17 8.11
N GLY A 108 23.92 0.93 8.34
CA GLY A 108 23.69 1.63 9.59
C GLY A 108 23.52 3.13 9.51
N ASP A 109 23.68 3.73 8.32
CA ASP A 109 23.46 5.18 8.14
C ASP A 109 22.06 5.60 8.59
N MET A 110 21.97 6.84 9.07
CA MET A 110 20.71 7.42 9.49
C MET A 110 19.78 7.67 8.30
N ILE A 111 18.57 7.14 8.38
CA ILE A 111 17.53 7.33 7.37
C ILE A 111 16.87 8.69 7.58
N ILE A 112 16.70 9.47 6.51
CA ILE A 112 15.97 10.74 6.54
C ILE A 112 14.47 10.46 6.73
N ASN A 113 13.77 11.29 7.50
CA ASN A 113 12.37 11.08 7.87
C ASN A 113 11.46 10.85 6.65
N SER A 114 11.61 11.66 5.58
CA SER A 114 10.82 11.50 4.36
C SER A 114 10.96 10.11 3.71
N ASN A 115 12.18 9.58 3.66
CA ASN A 115 12.43 8.24 3.12
C ASN A 115 11.91 7.16 4.08
N SER A 116 12.04 7.38 5.39
CA SER A 116 11.50 6.48 6.40
C SER A 116 9.99 6.32 6.27
N ASP A 117 9.24 7.40 6.10
CA ASP A 117 7.79 7.38 5.97
C ASP A 117 7.33 6.61 4.71
N ILE A 118 8.03 6.83 3.59
CA ILE A 118 7.76 6.09 2.35
C ILE A 118 8.08 4.60 2.53
N LEU A 119 9.23 4.27 3.11
CA LEU A 119 9.66 2.89 3.34
C LEU A 119 8.74 2.15 4.29
N LYS A 120 8.21 2.81 5.33
CA LYS A 120 7.20 2.21 6.21
C LYS A 120 5.91 1.90 5.47
N LYS A 121 5.40 2.84 4.66
CA LYS A 121 4.23 2.59 3.82
C LYS A 121 4.45 1.41 2.87
N ILE A 122 5.65 1.31 2.28
CA ILE A 122 6.03 0.16 1.44
C ILE A 122 6.04 -1.14 2.25
N TYR A 123 6.59 -1.11 3.47
CA TYR A 123 6.68 -2.28 4.33
C TYR A 123 5.30 -2.82 4.73
N GLU A 124 4.41 -1.91 5.12
CA GLU A 124 3.08 -2.22 5.63
C GLU A 124 2.08 -2.53 4.51
N ASN A 125 2.19 -1.85 3.37
CA ASN A 125 1.16 -1.85 2.34
C ASN A 125 1.68 -2.27 0.95
N PRO A 126 1.42 -3.51 0.51
CA PRO A 126 1.79 -4.00 -0.82
C PRO A 126 1.16 -3.20 -1.97
N ASN A 127 -0.05 -2.67 -1.79
CA ASN A 127 -0.70 -1.84 -2.82
C ASN A 127 0.01 -0.48 -2.97
N TYR A 128 0.47 0.12 -1.87
CA TYR A 128 1.30 1.33 -1.94
C TYR A 128 2.61 1.06 -2.69
N TYR A 129 3.25 -0.09 -2.41
CA TYR A 129 4.44 -0.49 -3.16
C TYR A 129 4.15 -0.68 -4.65
N SER A 130 2.99 -1.24 -5.02
CA SER A 130 2.55 -1.36 -6.42
C SER A 130 2.56 -0.01 -7.14
N ILE A 131 2.05 1.02 -6.48
CA ILE A 131 2.03 2.38 -7.03
C ILE A 131 3.44 2.92 -7.21
N VAL A 132 4.28 2.82 -6.16
CA VAL A 132 5.68 3.28 -6.22
C VAL A 132 6.44 2.59 -7.36
N LEU A 133 6.30 1.27 -7.48
CA LEU A 133 6.94 0.46 -8.51
C LEU A 133 6.48 0.86 -9.92
N GLN A 134 5.17 1.04 -10.12
CA GLN A 134 4.61 1.40 -11.42
C GLN A 134 4.96 2.83 -11.82
N THR A 135 4.83 3.79 -10.91
CA THR A 135 5.11 5.21 -11.18
C THR A 135 6.58 5.45 -11.52
N ASN A 136 7.49 4.70 -10.90
CA ASN A 136 8.92 4.88 -11.06
C ASN A 136 9.60 3.81 -11.93
N LYS A 137 8.83 3.01 -12.68
CA LYS A 137 9.35 1.88 -13.48
C LYS A 137 10.48 2.25 -14.45
N GLU A 138 10.46 3.47 -15.01
CA GLU A 138 11.48 3.96 -15.95
C GLU A 138 12.83 4.27 -15.27
N ARG A 139 12.89 4.28 -13.93
CA ARG A 139 14.11 4.55 -13.16
C ARG A 139 14.94 3.31 -12.89
N ILE A 140 14.37 2.12 -13.08
CA ILE A 140 15.01 0.84 -12.75
C ILE A 140 15.11 -0.04 -13.99
N GLU A 141 15.99 -1.03 -13.94
CA GLU A 141 16.15 -1.99 -15.03
C GLU A 141 14.88 -2.83 -15.23
N PRO A 142 14.49 -3.11 -16.49
CA PRO A 142 13.30 -3.91 -16.79
C PRO A 142 13.29 -5.29 -16.12
N THR A 143 14.45 -5.88 -15.91
CA THR A 143 14.62 -7.17 -15.20
C THR A 143 14.20 -7.09 -13.75
N ASP A 144 14.63 -6.04 -13.04
CA ASP A 144 14.30 -5.80 -11.63
C ASP A 144 12.82 -5.46 -11.48
N TYR A 145 12.30 -4.62 -12.37
CA TYR A 145 10.87 -4.30 -12.41
C TYR A 145 10.01 -5.56 -12.57
N ASN A 146 10.31 -6.39 -13.58
CA ASN A 146 9.50 -7.59 -13.86
C ASN A 146 9.57 -8.60 -12.71
N LYS A 147 10.75 -8.81 -12.12
CA LYS A 147 10.94 -9.71 -10.97
C LYS A 147 10.13 -9.24 -9.77
N SER A 148 10.26 -7.97 -9.41
CA SER A 148 9.54 -7.39 -8.28
C SER A 148 8.03 -7.36 -8.51
N ARG A 149 7.57 -7.02 -9.72
CA ARG A 149 6.15 -7.05 -10.10
C ARG A 149 5.55 -8.44 -9.99
N GLN A 150 6.27 -9.48 -10.42
CA GLN A 150 5.79 -10.86 -10.33
C GLN A 150 5.65 -11.32 -8.87
N THR A 151 6.63 -10.99 -8.02
CA THR A 151 6.57 -11.29 -6.58
C THR A 151 5.42 -10.54 -5.91
N LEU A 152 5.28 -9.24 -6.21
CA LEU A 152 4.20 -8.39 -5.70
C LEU A 152 2.82 -8.95 -6.07
N LYS A 153 2.65 -9.37 -7.34
CA LYS A 153 1.40 -10.00 -7.78
C LYS A 153 1.06 -11.22 -6.91
N GLY A 154 2.03 -12.09 -6.65
CA GLY A 154 1.83 -13.26 -5.79
C GLY A 154 1.48 -12.91 -4.33
N ILE A 155 1.93 -11.75 -3.83
CA ILE A 155 1.55 -11.25 -2.50
C ILE A 155 0.11 -10.74 -2.52
N LEU A 156 -0.22 -9.87 -3.47
CA LEU A 156 -1.57 -9.30 -3.59
C LEU A 156 -2.65 -10.37 -3.84
N ASP A 157 -2.34 -11.39 -4.64
CA ASP A 157 -3.25 -12.50 -4.89
C ASP A 157 -3.52 -13.37 -3.63
N LYS A 158 -2.62 -13.36 -2.64
CA LYS A 158 -2.82 -14.03 -1.34
C LYS A 158 -3.59 -13.18 -0.34
N ASP A 159 -3.38 -11.87 -0.35
CA ASP A 159 -3.99 -10.95 0.62
C ASP A 159 -5.46 -10.64 0.27
N ILE A 160 -5.81 -10.69 -1.02
CA ILE A 160 -7.18 -10.44 -1.48
C ILE A 160 -7.88 -11.78 -1.72
N THR A 161 -8.72 -12.19 -0.80
CA THR A 161 -9.56 -13.38 -0.98
C THR A 161 -10.55 -13.14 -2.13
N GLU A 162 -10.84 -14.18 -2.93
CA GLU A 162 -11.80 -14.11 -4.05
C GLU A 162 -13.21 -13.70 -3.62
N GLU A 163 -13.45 -13.78 -2.32
CA GLU A 163 -14.75 -13.58 -1.67
C GLU A 163 -15.07 -12.12 -1.33
N LYS A 164 -14.10 -11.18 -1.39
CA LYS A 164 -14.35 -9.78 -0.94
C LYS A 164 -15.35 -9.05 -1.84
N ILE A 165 -15.23 -9.16 -3.16
CA ILE A 165 -16.20 -8.54 -4.07
C ILE A 165 -17.60 -9.13 -3.86
N ASP A 166 -17.70 -10.44 -3.58
CA ASP A 166 -18.97 -11.11 -3.33
C ASP A 166 -19.57 -10.70 -1.98
N ALA A 167 -18.74 -10.50 -0.95
CA ALA A 167 -19.18 -9.96 0.33
C ALA A 167 -19.76 -8.54 0.18
N VAL A 168 -19.11 -7.68 -0.60
CA VAL A 168 -19.61 -6.33 -0.88
C VAL A 168 -20.90 -6.36 -1.71
N ILE A 169 -20.95 -7.19 -2.76
CA ILE A 169 -22.18 -7.36 -3.57
C ILE A 169 -23.35 -7.78 -2.69
N LYS A 170 -23.15 -8.80 -1.87
CA LYS A 170 -24.18 -9.27 -0.94
C LYS A 170 -24.64 -8.17 0.00
N TYR A 171 -23.70 -7.43 0.57
CA TYR A 171 -24.01 -6.32 1.47
C TYR A 171 -24.83 -5.22 0.76
N LEU A 172 -24.41 -4.80 -0.45
CA LEU A 172 -25.12 -3.82 -1.26
C LEU A 172 -26.56 -4.29 -1.58
N LEU A 173 -26.75 -5.55 -2.01
CA LEU A 173 -28.06 -6.10 -2.34
C LEU A 173 -29.00 -6.17 -1.14
N ILE A 174 -28.47 -6.40 0.07
CA ILE A 174 -29.27 -6.41 1.29
C ILE A 174 -29.69 -4.99 1.69
N ARG A 175 -28.80 -4.01 1.52
CA ARG A 175 -28.97 -2.65 2.05
C ARG A 175 -29.69 -1.68 1.11
N CYS A 176 -29.61 -1.94 -0.20
CA CYS A 176 -30.21 -1.07 -1.21
C CYS A 176 -31.53 -1.66 -1.73
N GLU A 177 -32.48 -0.80 -2.03
CA GLU A 177 -33.72 -1.09 -2.77
C GLU A 177 -33.50 -0.72 -4.25
N ASP A 178 -34.32 -1.27 -5.16
CA ASP A 178 -34.32 -0.95 -6.59
C ASP A 178 -32.92 -1.10 -7.28
N PHE A 179 -32.27 -2.22 -7.05
CA PHE A 179 -30.85 -2.41 -7.34
C PHE A 179 -30.64 -3.15 -8.67
N THR A 180 -30.30 -2.38 -9.70
CA THR A 180 -30.05 -2.94 -11.06
C THR A 180 -28.57 -3.36 -11.27
N PRO A 181 -28.29 -4.23 -12.27
CA PRO A 181 -26.90 -4.55 -12.64
C PRO A 181 -26.05 -3.32 -12.95
N LEU A 182 -26.62 -2.30 -13.57
CA LEU A 182 -25.91 -1.04 -13.87
C LEU A 182 -25.51 -0.31 -12.57
N THR A 183 -26.46 -0.16 -11.63
CA THR A 183 -26.20 0.46 -10.33
C THR A 183 -25.12 -0.32 -9.57
N LEU A 184 -25.18 -1.66 -9.57
CA LEU A 184 -24.19 -2.51 -8.93
C LEU A 184 -22.78 -2.21 -9.40
N GLN A 185 -22.54 -2.13 -10.71
CA GLN A 185 -21.21 -1.87 -11.27
C GLN A 185 -20.65 -0.52 -10.80
N LYS A 186 -21.48 0.51 -10.75
CA LYS A 186 -21.03 1.86 -10.38
C LYS A 186 -20.76 1.98 -8.88
N LEU A 187 -21.59 1.35 -8.04
CA LEU A 187 -21.31 1.32 -6.60
C LEU A 187 -20.06 0.50 -6.27
N LEU A 188 -19.80 -0.63 -6.95
CA LEU A 188 -18.55 -1.37 -6.77
C LEU A 188 -17.33 -0.54 -7.14
N TYR A 189 -17.39 0.24 -8.23
CA TYR A 189 -16.32 1.15 -8.60
C TYR A 189 -16.06 2.19 -7.50
N TYR A 190 -17.11 2.83 -6.97
CA TYR A 190 -16.96 3.80 -5.87
C TYR A 190 -16.49 3.16 -4.58
N VAL A 191 -16.93 1.93 -4.25
CA VAL A 191 -16.42 1.20 -3.08
C VAL A 191 -14.92 0.96 -3.21
N GLN A 192 -14.44 0.48 -4.36
CA GLN A 192 -13.02 0.28 -4.63
C GLN A 192 -12.24 1.58 -4.47
N ALA A 193 -12.74 2.66 -5.08
CA ALA A 193 -12.08 3.96 -5.12
C ALA A 193 -11.99 4.61 -3.73
N PHE A 194 -13.10 4.66 -2.99
CA PHE A 194 -13.11 5.22 -1.64
C PHE A 194 -12.40 4.33 -0.62
N HIS A 195 -12.45 3.01 -0.79
CA HIS A 195 -11.68 2.12 0.07
C HIS A 195 -10.19 2.43 -0.07
N TYR A 196 -9.69 2.55 -1.31
CA TYR A 196 -8.30 2.94 -1.53
C TYR A 196 -8.00 4.34 -0.95
N MET A 197 -8.87 5.31 -1.18
CA MET A 197 -8.67 6.69 -0.73
C MET A 197 -8.52 6.83 0.80
N PHE A 198 -9.22 6.01 1.58
CA PHE A 198 -9.18 6.07 3.05
C PHE A 198 -8.20 5.10 3.70
N THR A 199 -7.85 3.99 3.02
CA THR A 199 -7.04 2.91 3.62
C THR A 199 -5.70 2.69 2.92
N ASP A 200 -5.46 3.33 1.77
CA ASP A 200 -4.36 3.07 0.83
C ASP A 200 -4.33 1.59 0.33
N ASN A 201 -5.45 0.85 0.47
CA ASN A 201 -5.60 -0.54 0.02
C ASN A 201 -6.77 -0.70 -0.94
N PHE A 202 -6.61 -1.53 -1.97
CA PHE A 202 -7.72 -1.95 -2.81
C PHE A 202 -8.48 -3.09 -2.12
N ILE A 203 -9.81 -3.01 -2.09
CA ILE A 203 -10.63 -4.06 -1.50
C ILE A 203 -10.85 -5.24 -2.46
N PHE A 204 -10.84 -4.97 -3.79
CA PHE A 204 -11.02 -5.99 -4.82
C PHE A 204 -9.72 -6.29 -5.56
N LYS A 205 -9.48 -7.58 -5.86
CA LYS A 205 -8.41 -8.00 -6.76
C LYS A 205 -8.82 -7.86 -8.24
N GLU A 206 -10.11 -7.91 -8.52
CA GLU A 206 -10.69 -7.87 -9.85
C GLU A 206 -10.32 -6.56 -10.56
N GLU A 207 -10.10 -6.68 -11.86
CA GLU A 207 -9.82 -5.54 -12.73
C GLU A 207 -11.13 -4.89 -13.18
N CYS A 208 -11.14 -3.56 -13.19
CA CYS A 208 -12.25 -2.77 -13.68
C CYS A 208 -11.97 -2.34 -15.14
N GLU A 209 -12.92 -2.49 -16.03
CA GLU A 209 -12.77 -2.16 -17.45
C GLU A 209 -13.57 -0.91 -17.83
N ALA A 210 -13.07 -0.14 -18.79
CA ALA A 210 -13.74 1.02 -19.37
C ALA A 210 -14.74 0.59 -20.46
N SER A 211 -15.96 0.22 -20.05
CA SER A 211 -17.03 -0.07 -21.00
C SER A 211 -17.71 1.20 -21.52
N MET A 212 -18.59 1.08 -22.53
CA MET A 212 -19.41 2.19 -23.05
C MET A 212 -20.32 2.78 -21.96
N GLU A 213 -20.78 1.97 -21.03
CA GLU A 213 -21.68 2.34 -19.93
C GLU A 213 -20.92 2.73 -18.63
N GLY A 214 -19.62 3.09 -18.76
CA GLY A 214 -18.76 3.44 -17.62
C GLY A 214 -17.95 2.26 -17.09
N PRO A 215 -17.34 2.39 -15.91
CA PRO A 215 -16.54 1.33 -15.27
C PRO A 215 -17.35 0.06 -15.03
N VAL A 216 -16.77 -1.12 -15.35
CA VAL A 216 -17.42 -2.43 -15.21
C VAL A 216 -16.43 -3.49 -14.70
N TYR A 217 -16.86 -4.32 -13.78
CA TYR A 217 -16.22 -5.57 -13.39
C TYR A 217 -16.83 -6.69 -14.21
N THR A 218 -16.14 -7.12 -15.26
CA THR A 218 -16.67 -8.04 -16.28
C THR A 218 -17.17 -9.35 -15.67
N SER A 219 -16.46 -9.94 -14.71
CA SER A 219 -16.87 -11.16 -14.04
C SER A 219 -18.20 -10.99 -13.26
N VAL A 220 -18.42 -9.84 -12.67
CA VAL A 220 -19.68 -9.50 -11.98
C VAL A 220 -20.78 -9.22 -13.00
N TYR A 221 -20.48 -8.48 -14.08
CA TYR A 221 -21.45 -8.19 -15.13
C TYR A 221 -22.01 -9.49 -15.72
N GLU A 222 -21.17 -10.45 -16.08
CA GLU A 222 -21.58 -11.74 -16.65
C GLU A 222 -22.55 -12.51 -15.74
N ARG A 223 -22.39 -12.43 -14.41
CA ARG A 223 -23.28 -13.09 -13.43
C ARG A 223 -24.66 -12.44 -13.33
N TYR A 224 -24.74 -11.14 -13.52
CA TYR A 224 -25.98 -10.38 -13.28
C TYR A 224 -26.64 -9.83 -14.55
N LYS A 225 -26.02 -9.88 -15.73
CA LYS A 225 -26.54 -9.35 -17.01
C LYS A 225 -27.94 -9.90 -17.39
N LYS A 226 -28.30 -11.08 -16.90
CA LYS A 226 -29.62 -11.68 -17.16
C LYS A 226 -30.79 -10.85 -16.63
N PHE A 227 -30.56 -9.97 -15.67
CA PHE A 227 -31.58 -9.07 -15.12
C PHE A 227 -31.78 -7.81 -15.99
N GLY A 228 -30.87 -7.52 -16.93
CA GLY A 228 -31.00 -6.38 -17.83
C GLY A 228 -31.09 -5.05 -17.07
N TYR A 229 -32.25 -4.38 -17.19
CA TYR A 229 -32.58 -3.14 -16.47
C TYR A 229 -33.51 -3.37 -15.28
N GLU A 230 -33.85 -4.61 -14.99
CA GLU A 230 -34.70 -4.99 -13.86
C GLU A 230 -33.86 -5.11 -12.58
N GLU A 231 -34.55 -5.15 -11.44
CA GLU A 231 -33.90 -5.34 -10.15
C GLU A 231 -33.30 -6.75 -10.03
N ILE A 232 -32.16 -6.82 -9.39
CA ILE A 232 -31.52 -8.09 -9.05
C ILE A 232 -32.32 -8.73 -7.92
N ASN A 233 -32.86 -9.94 -8.19
CA ASN A 233 -33.60 -10.69 -7.18
C ASN A 233 -32.68 -11.10 -6.01
N LYS A 234 -33.06 -10.70 -4.79
CA LYS A 234 -32.32 -10.95 -3.54
C LYS A 234 -32.30 -12.43 -3.13
N ASP A 235 -33.21 -13.27 -3.68
CA ASP A 235 -33.24 -14.70 -3.41
C ASP A 235 -31.98 -15.45 -3.93
N ILE A 236 -31.16 -14.79 -4.74
CA ILE A 236 -29.89 -15.34 -5.24
C ILE A 236 -28.81 -15.39 -4.15
N LEU A 237 -29.00 -14.66 -3.04
CA LEU A 237 -28.07 -14.61 -1.94
C LEU A 237 -28.07 -15.95 -1.19
N ALA A 238 -27.12 -16.83 -1.55
CA ALA A 238 -26.86 -18.05 -0.76
C ALA A 238 -26.51 -17.69 0.69
N ASN A 239 -26.78 -18.62 1.62
CA ASN A 239 -26.58 -18.44 3.07
C ASN A 239 -25.10 -18.37 3.51
N ASP A 240 -24.19 -17.98 2.63
CA ASP A 240 -22.77 -17.92 2.93
C ASP A 240 -22.45 -16.76 3.90
N LYS A 241 -21.68 -17.07 4.92
CA LYS A 241 -21.19 -16.10 5.90
C LYS A 241 -20.04 -15.29 5.32
N LEU A 242 -20.33 -14.48 4.31
CA LEU A 242 -19.37 -13.48 3.83
C LEU A 242 -19.39 -12.29 4.80
N THR A 243 -18.25 -11.96 5.38
CA THR A 243 -18.15 -10.89 6.37
C THR A 243 -17.24 -9.77 5.87
N LEU A 244 -17.71 -8.54 6.03
CA LEU A 244 -16.90 -7.34 5.87
C LEU A 244 -16.33 -6.93 7.23
N GLU A 245 -15.10 -6.51 7.26
CA GLU A 245 -14.50 -5.87 8.42
C GLU A 245 -15.16 -4.52 8.69
N ASP A 246 -15.03 -4.00 9.91
CA ASP A 246 -15.72 -2.76 10.30
C ASP A 246 -15.33 -1.57 9.42
N VAL A 247 -14.06 -1.45 9.04
CA VAL A 247 -13.58 -0.39 8.15
C VAL A 247 -14.20 -0.53 6.76
N GLU A 248 -14.18 -1.74 6.19
CA GLU A 248 -14.77 -2.06 4.90
C GLU A 248 -16.27 -1.74 4.88
N ARG A 249 -16.98 -2.21 5.91
CA ARG A 249 -18.42 -1.97 6.08
C ARG A 249 -18.74 -0.48 6.15
N ASN A 250 -18.00 0.28 6.94
CA ASN A 250 -18.21 1.73 7.07
C ASN A 250 -18.01 2.46 5.75
N ILE A 251 -17.04 2.04 4.94
CA ILE A 251 -16.81 2.64 3.61
C ILE A 251 -17.95 2.29 2.66
N VAL A 252 -18.40 1.03 2.65
CA VAL A 252 -19.56 0.62 1.84
C VAL A 252 -20.82 1.40 2.24
N GLU A 253 -21.08 1.58 3.55
CA GLU A 253 -22.19 2.41 4.05
C GLU A 253 -22.05 3.88 3.62
N GLY A 254 -20.84 4.42 3.60
CA GLY A 254 -20.59 5.77 3.07
C GLY A 254 -20.96 5.88 1.59
N VAL A 255 -20.60 4.87 0.79
CA VAL A 255 -20.98 4.82 -0.63
C VAL A 255 -22.50 4.67 -0.78
N ILE A 256 -23.14 3.78 -0.04
CA ILE A 256 -24.60 3.64 -0.06
C ILE A 256 -25.24 4.98 0.27
N LYS A 257 -24.86 5.62 1.36
CA LYS A 257 -25.47 6.87 1.85
C LYS A 257 -25.46 7.99 0.82
N PHE A 258 -24.40 8.12 0.03
CA PHE A 258 -24.21 9.27 -0.84
C PHE A 258 -24.34 8.97 -2.35
N TYR A 259 -24.45 7.71 -2.73
CA TYR A 259 -24.56 7.33 -4.14
C TYR A 259 -25.77 6.45 -4.46
N SER A 260 -26.35 5.69 -3.50
CA SER A 260 -27.50 4.84 -3.80
C SER A 260 -28.80 5.63 -4.09
N CYS A 261 -28.83 6.92 -3.76
CA CYS A 261 -29.95 7.81 -4.11
C CYS A 261 -30.03 8.15 -5.60
N TYR A 262 -28.97 7.88 -6.36
CA TYR A 262 -28.92 8.16 -7.80
C TYR A 262 -29.31 6.93 -8.61
N SER A 263 -30.01 7.15 -9.72
CA SER A 263 -30.32 6.06 -10.66
C SER A 263 -29.04 5.54 -11.32
N GLY A 264 -29.07 4.30 -11.82
CA GLY A 264 -27.95 3.71 -12.54
C GLY A 264 -27.44 4.57 -13.71
N LYS A 265 -28.36 5.31 -14.40
CA LYS A 265 -27.98 6.21 -15.49
C LYS A 265 -27.26 7.47 -15.01
N ILE A 266 -27.67 8.03 -13.89
CA ILE A 266 -26.96 9.15 -13.26
C ILE A 266 -25.56 8.70 -12.83
N LEU A 267 -25.45 7.55 -12.14
CA LEU A 267 -24.17 6.99 -11.74
C LEU A 267 -23.26 6.67 -12.94
N GLU A 268 -23.82 6.19 -14.04
CA GLU A 268 -23.08 6.00 -15.30
C GLU A 268 -22.48 7.33 -15.77
N GLN A 269 -23.26 8.40 -15.81
CA GLN A 269 -22.78 9.71 -16.22
C GLN A 269 -21.72 10.25 -15.26
N MET A 270 -21.93 10.13 -13.95
CA MET A 270 -20.95 10.52 -12.93
C MET A 270 -19.59 9.84 -13.18
N THR A 271 -19.59 8.52 -13.27
CA THR A 271 -18.34 7.73 -13.46
C THR A 271 -17.68 7.97 -14.81
N ARG A 272 -18.46 8.29 -15.87
CA ARG A 272 -17.92 8.63 -17.19
C ARG A 272 -17.28 10.02 -17.24
N ASN A 273 -17.59 10.90 -16.32
CA ASN A 273 -16.96 12.22 -16.16
C ASN A 273 -15.69 12.20 -15.30
N GLU A 274 -15.28 11.03 -14.82
CA GLU A 274 -14.06 10.88 -14.04
C GLU A 274 -12.85 10.49 -14.92
N ALA A 275 -11.68 11.09 -14.60
CA ALA A 275 -10.47 10.91 -15.41
C ALA A 275 -10.05 9.45 -15.63
N PRO A 276 -10.17 8.52 -14.65
CA PRO A 276 -9.76 7.13 -14.85
C PRO A 276 -10.49 6.46 -16.02
N TRP A 277 -11.79 6.67 -16.14
CA TRP A 277 -12.58 6.15 -17.25
C TRP A 277 -12.33 6.94 -18.54
N MET A 278 -12.38 8.28 -18.49
CA MET A 278 -12.22 9.15 -19.68
C MET A 278 -10.90 8.89 -20.41
N LEU A 279 -9.79 8.88 -19.67
CA LEU A 279 -8.45 8.71 -20.25
C LEU A 279 -8.30 7.31 -20.84
N THR A 280 -8.75 6.28 -20.13
CA THR A 280 -8.73 4.91 -20.64
C THR A 280 -9.56 4.80 -21.92
N ARG A 281 -10.74 5.41 -21.95
CA ARG A 281 -11.64 5.35 -23.12
C ARG A 281 -11.11 6.14 -24.32
N THR A 282 -10.51 7.32 -24.08
CA THR A 282 -9.85 8.11 -25.13
C THR A 282 -8.70 7.34 -25.78
N ASN A 283 -7.92 6.63 -24.98
CA ASN A 283 -6.83 5.79 -25.47
C ASN A 283 -7.37 4.65 -26.35
N ILE A 284 -8.48 3.99 -25.98
CA ILE A 284 -9.14 2.97 -26.79
C ILE A 284 -9.56 3.56 -28.15
N ILE A 285 -10.21 4.73 -28.16
CA ILE A 285 -10.67 5.36 -29.41
C ILE A 285 -9.50 5.67 -30.34
N ASN A 286 -8.39 6.17 -29.78
CA ASN A 286 -7.18 6.47 -30.56
C ASN A 286 -6.51 5.22 -31.12
N GLU A 287 -6.43 4.14 -30.32
CA GLU A 287 -5.88 2.85 -30.76
C GLU A 287 -6.76 2.17 -31.81
N ASN A 288 -8.09 2.22 -31.63
CA ASN A 288 -9.05 1.58 -32.54
C ASN A 288 -9.14 2.25 -33.91
N LYS A 289 -8.83 3.55 -34.01
CA LYS A 289 -8.64 4.20 -35.34
C LYS A 289 -7.53 3.54 -36.15
N ILE A 290 -6.63 2.85 -35.49
CA ILE A 290 -5.48 2.16 -36.09
C ILE A 290 -5.78 0.66 -36.35
N LYS A 291 -6.56 0.01 -35.46
CA LYS A 291 -6.71 -1.46 -35.43
C LYS A 291 -8.12 -2.01 -35.66
N ASN A 292 -9.15 -1.18 -35.78
CA ASN A 292 -10.58 -1.61 -35.93
C ASN A 292 -11.09 -2.59 -34.84
N GLU A 293 -10.56 -2.55 -33.62
CA GLU A 293 -10.94 -3.46 -32.56
C GLU A 293 -11.78 -2.72 -31.48
N ASN A 294 -12.93 -3.29 -31.14
CA ASN A 294 -13.91 -2.71 -30.21
C ASN A 294 -13.86 -3.45 -28.85
N HIS A 295 -12.68 -3.46 -28.19
CA HIS A 295 -12.53 -4.10 -26.89
C HIS A 295 -12.54 -3.08 -25.73
N ASN A 296 -13.09 -3.49 -24.58
CA ASN A 296 -12.88 -2.77 -23.36
C ASN A 296 -11.43 -2.88 -22.93
N LYS A 297 -10.91 -1.86 -22.25
CA LYS A 297 -9.56 -1.83 -21.70
C LYS A 297 -9.62 -1.69 -20.20
N VAL A 298 -8.70 -2.31 -19.51
CA VAL A 298 -8.60 -2.21 -18.04
C VAL A 298 -8.31 -0.76 -17.64
N ILE A 299 -9.08 -0.26 -16.70
CA ILE A 299 -8.78 0.97 -15.98
C ILE A 299 -7.70 0.62 -14.96
N GLU A 300 -6.50 1.08 -15.20
CA GLU A 300 -5.36 0.80 -14.32
C GLU A 300 -5.69 1.25 -12.88
N LYS A 301 -5.51 0.36 -11.91
CA LYS A 301 -5.77 0.65 -10.48
C LYS A 301 -5.03 1.90 -10.02
N ILE A 302 -3.82 2.14 -10.54
CA ILE A 302 -3.06 3.34 -10.23
C ILE A 302 -3.77 4.62 -10.65
N SER A 303 -4.44 4.62 -11.82
CA SER A 303 -5.18 5.81 -12.28
C SER A 303 -6.36 6.14 -11.37
N ILE A 304 -7.03 5.11 -10.83
CA ILE A 304 -8.09 5.28 -9.81
C ILE A 304 -7.48 5.85 -8.53
N ALA A 305 -6.37 5.26 -8.08
CA ALA A 305 -5.68 5.66 -6.86
C ALA A 305 -5.23 7.14 -6.88
N GLU A 306 -4.53 7.54 -7.94
CA GLU A 306 -4.02 8.91 -8.11
C GLU A 306 -5.16 9.92 -8.23
N TYR A 307 -6.19 9.59 -9.01
CA TYR A 307 -7.36 10.45 -9.17
C TYR A 307 -8.07 10.68 -7.84
N PHE A 308 -8.41 9.62 -7.10
CA PHE A 308 -9.12 9.74 -5.83
C PHE A 308 -8.26 10.32 -4.70
N LYS A 309 -6.95 10.19 -4.76
CA LYS A 309 -6.04 10.94 -3.90
C LYS A 309 -6.14 12.44 -4.15
N GLY A 310 -6.14 12.86 -5.42
CA GLY A 310 -6.38 14.27 -5.79
C GLY A 310 -7.77 14.78 -5.36
N ILE A 311 -8.79 13.92 -5.44
CA ILE A 311 -10.14 14.23 -4.92
C ILE A 311 -10.12 14.43 -3.41
N LYS A 312 -9.43 13.55 -2.66
CA LYS A 312 -9.27 13.68 -1.20
C LYS A 312 -8.65 15.01 -0.82
N GLU A 313 -7.59 15.41 -1.50
CA GLU A 313 -6.91 16.69 -1.30
C GLU A 313 -7.82 17.89 -1.67
N LYS A 314 -8.43 17.85 -2.87
CA LYS A 314 -9.28 18.94 -3.37
C LYS A 314 -10.46 19.26 -2.45
N TYR A 315 -11.12 18.23 -1.89
CA TYR A 315 -12.28 18.40 -1.02
C TYR A 315 -11.94 18.37 0.46
N ASN A 316 -10.64 18.28 0.82
CA ASN A 316 -10.14 18.15 2.18
C ASN A 316 -10.90 17.07 2.96
N MET A 317 -10.94 15.86 2.38
CA MET A 317 -11.71 14.75 2.96
C MET A 317 -10.94 14.10 4.10
N ILE A 318 -11.46 14.24 5.31
CA ILE A 318 -10.87 13.67 6.54
C ILE A 318 -11.63 12.41 6.96
N ASN A 319 -12.95 12.37 6.71
CA ASN A 319 -13.82 11.28 7.12
C ASN A 319 -14.85 10.93 6.03
N LEU A 320 -15.58 9.84 6.22
CA LEU A 320 -16.54 9.31 5.25
C LEU A 320 -17.69 10.25 4.92
N LEU A 321 -18.05 11.18 5.81
CA LEU A 321 -19.12 12.15 5.53
C LEU A 321 -18.71 13.17 4.46
N ASP A 322 -17.42 13.40 4.29
CA ASP A 322 -16.89 14.32 3.27
C ASP A 322 -17.10 13.80 1.83
N ILE A 323 -17.42 12.50 1.65
CA ILE A 323 -17.82 11.90 0.36
C ILE A 323 -18.99 12.67 -0.24
N GLN A 324 -19.90 13.20 0.59
CA GLN A 324 -21.04 13.97 0.16
C GLN A 324 -20.66 15.17 -0.72
N LYS A 325 -19.58 15.87 -0.37
CA LYS A 325 -19.13 17.06 -1.12
C LYS A 325 -18.80 16.72 -2.58
N TYR A 326 -18.11 15.59 -2.76
CA TYR A 326 -17.75 15.13 -4.10
C TYR A 326 -18.94 14.58 -4.87
N SER A 327 -19.82 13.83 -4.22
CA SER A 327 -21.05 13.30 -4.83
C SER A 327 -21.94 14.40 -5.37
N ILE A 328 -22.16 15.48 -4.61
CA ILE A 328 -22.96 16.64 -5.02
C ILE A 328 -22.28 17.37 -6.20
N ASP A 329 -20.98 17.66 -6.11
CA ASP A 329 -20.24 18.35 -7.19
C ASP A 329 -20.28 17.57 -8.51
N LEU A 330 -20.20 16.23 -8.46
CA LEU A 330 -20.37 15.40 -9.65
C LEU A 330 -21.78 15.46 -10.22
N PHE A 331 -22.79 15.41 -9.36
CA PHE A 331 -24.19 15.49 -9.78
C PHE A 331 -24.51 16.84 -10.43
N ASP A 332 -24.05 17.93 -9.84
CA ASP A 332 -24.25 19.28 -10.38
C ASP A 332 -23.62 19.41 -11.78
N LYS A 333 -22.44 18.84 -12.00
CA LYS A 333 -21.75 18.87 -13.31
C LYS A 333 -22.48 18.13 -14.43
N ILE A 334 -23.25 17.10 -14.09
CA ILE A 334 -24.00 16.32 -15.10
C ILE A 334 -25.42 16.84 -15.28
N SER A 335 -25.89 17.71 -14.39
CA SER A 335 -27.24 18.30 -14.42
C SER A 335 -27.27 19.63 -15.16
N MET A 336 -26.11 20.19 -15.49
CA MET A 336 -25.92 21.37 -16.33
C MET A 336 -25.84 21.00 -17.82
#